data_dcf7bbd1bf6077df01c3961409bbd6a4
#
_entry.id   dcf7bbd1bf6077df01c3961409bbd6a4
#
_cell.length_a   1.000
_cell.length_b   1.000
_cell.length_c   1.000
_cell.angle_alpha   90.00
_cell.angle_beta   90.00
_cell.angle_gamma   90.00
#
_symmetry.space_group_name_H-M   'P 1'
#
loop_
_entity.id
_entity.type
_entity.pdbx_description
1 polymer ?
#
loop_
_entity_poly.entity_id
_entity_poly.type
_entity_poly.pdbx_seq_one_letter_code
_entity_poly.pdbx_strand_id
1 'polypeptide(L)'
;GYVHCPDVCPTTMLALKRAYEKLSPKEQERVQVIFISVDPERDTPQISDQYAKGFHPSFLGLTGSPETIQEVARTFGVYYQKTQYRGPGEYLVDHTATTFVVKEGNLVLLFSPDKVEETEKVVGDLRALL
;
A
#
# COMPACT_ATOMS: atom_id res chain seq x y z
N GLY A 1 -1.46 -2.20 -4.38
CA GLY A 1 -1.03 -1.47 -5.58
C GLY A 1 -0.09 -2.27 -6.45
N TYR A 2 0.63 -1.62 -7.32
CA TYR A 2 1.69 -2.23 -8.12
C TYR A 2 2.70 -1.17 -8.54
N VAL A 3 3.95 -1.60 -8.81
CA VAL A 3 5.06 -0.67 -9.03
C VAL A 3 4.87 0.20 -10.27
N HIS A 4 4.31 -0.36 -11.34
CA HIS A 4 4.10 0.37 -12.61
C HIS A 4 2.84 1.21 -12.65
N CYS A 5 2.16 1.39 -11.51
CA CYS A 5 0.98 2.26 -11.41
C CYS A 5 1.38 3.70 -11.70
N PRO A 6 0.75 4.36 -12.68
CA PRO A 6 1.18 5.70 -13.09
C PRO A 6 0.70 6.82 -12.19
N ASP A 7 -0.29 6.59 -11.32
CA ASP A 7 -0.96 7.70 -10.63
C ASP A 7 -1.26 7.42 -9.14
N VAL A 8 -2.27 6.58 -8.85
CA VAL A 8 -2.83 6.47 -7.49
C VAL A 8 -1.83 5.89 -6.49
N CYS A 9 -1.08 4.85 -6.86
CA CYS A 9 -0.16 4.20 -5.93
C CYS A 9 0.96 5.12 -5.46
N PRO A 10 1.72 5.83 -6.35
CA PRO A 10 2.73 6.75 -5.88
C PRO A 10 2.16 7.92 -5.08
N THR A 11 0.97 8.41 -5.44
CA THR A 11 0.31 9.48 -4.69
C THR A 11 -0.05 9.02 -3.28
N THR A 12 -0.60 7.83 -3.14
CA THR A 12 -0.94 7.23 -1.84
C THR A 12 0.32 6.97 -1.01
N MET A 13 1.36 6.42 -1.61
CA MET A 13 2.62 6.16 -0.90
C MET A 13 3.27 7.44 -0.40
N LEU A 14 3.23 8.50 -1.20
CA LEU A 14 3.75 9.80 -0.80
C LEU A 14 2.93 10.40 0.35
N ALA A 15 1.60 10.25 0.31
CA ALA A 15 0.71 10.69 1.38
C ALA A 15 1.01 9.95 2.69
N LEU A 16 1.22 8.63 2.63
CA LEU A 16 1.58 7.82 3.79
C LEU A 16 2.94 8.23 4.35
N LYS A 17 3.91 8.54 3.49
CA LYS A 17 5.21 9.08 3.90
C LYS A 17 5.04 10.36 4.70
N ARG A 18 4.26 11.30 4.19
CA ARG A 18 4.01 12.59 4.87
C ARG A 18 3.40 12.39 6.25
N ALA A 19 2.40 11.52 6.35
CA ALA A 19 1.75 11.23 7.63
C ALA A 19 2.73 10.56 8.60
N TYR A 20 3.48 9.57 8.12
CA TYR A 20 4.46 8.85 8.92
C TYR A 20 5.54 9.78 9.48
N GLU A 21 6.05 10.70 8.67
CA GLU A 21 7.09 11.64 9.08
C GLU A 21 6.61 12.64 10.13
N LYS A 22 5.30 12.87 10.25
CA LYS A 22 4.74 13.73 11.30
C LYS A 22 4.56 13.01 12.63
N LEU A 23 4.67 11.70 12.67
CA LEU A 23 4.64 10.94 13.91
C LEU A 23 5.97 11.13 14.66
N SER A 24 5.91 11.10 16.01
CA SER A 24 7.12 11.14 16.82
C SER A 24 7.94 9.85 16.62
N PRO A 25 9.26 9.84 16.95
CA PRO A 25 10.06 8.62 16.83
C PRO A 25 9.46 7.42 17.56
N LYS A 26 8.88 7.63 18.75
CA LYS A 26 8.23 6.56 19.51
C LYS A 26 6.97 6.04 18.78
N GLU A 27 6.19 6.94 18.21
CA GLU A 27 5.00 6.56 17.43
C GLU A 27 5.39 5.81 16.17
N GLN A 28 6.46 6.23 15.49
CA GLN A 28 6.96 5.57 14.29
C GLN A 28 7.38 4.12 14.56
N GLU A 29 7.94 3.84 15.72
CA GLU A 29 8.31 2.48 16.11
C GLU A 29 7.10 1.55 16.22
N ARG A 30 5.91 2.08 16.41
CA ARG A 30 4.67 1.34 16.60
C ARG A 30 3.84 1.22 15.32
N VAL A 31 4.30 1.80 14.22
CA VAL A 31 3.58 1.82 12.94
C VAL A 31 4.46 1.21 11.86
N GLN A 32 3.89 0.29 11.08
CA GLN A 32 4.57 -0.27 9.91
C GLN A 32 3.72 -0.01 8.68
N VAL A 33 4.28 0.70 7.71
CA VAL A 33 3.66 0.88 6.40
C VAL A 33 4.10 -0.26 5.49
N ILE A 34 3.14 -0.93 4.89
CA ILE A 34 3.37 -2.08 4.01
C ILE A 34 2.71 -1.82 2.66
N PHE A 35 3.50 -1.94 1.60
CA PHE A 35 3.03 -1.96 0.23
C PHE A 35 2.97 -3.40 -0.24
N ILE A 36 1.81 -3.85 -0.75
CA ILE A 36 1.67 -5.21 -1.29
C ILE A 36 1.35 -5.08 -2.77
N SER A 37 2.25 -5.62 -3.61
CA SER A 37 2.01 -5.63 -5.05
C SER A 37 1.00 -6.72 -5.44
N VAL A 38 0.00 -6.33 -6.22
CA VAL A 38 -0.97 -7.25 -6.84
C VAL A 38 -0.53 -7.70 -8.23
N ASP A 39 0.70 -7.40 -8.60
CA ASP A 39 1.24 -7.72 -9.94
C ASP A 39 2.54 -8.53 -9.82
N PRO A 40 2.47 -9.76 -9.28
CA PRO A 40 3.68 -10.57 -9.07
C PRO A 40 4.38 -10.97 -10.36
N GLU A 41 3.71 -10.84 -11.50
CA GLU A 41 4.31 -11.13 -12.81
C GLU A 41 5.45 -10.16 -13.14
N ARG A 42 5.28 -8.87 -12.81
CA ARG A 42 6.30 -7.83 -13.05
C ARG A 42 7.05 -7.43 -11.78
N ASP A 43 6.40 -7.52 -10.63
CA ASP A 43 6.94 -7.04 -9.35
C ASP A 43 7.44 -8.23 -8.53
N THR A 44 8.77 -8.42 -8.54
CA THR A 44 9.40 -9.40 -7.65
C THR A 44 9.36 -8.89 -6.21
N PRO A 45 9.61 -9.75 -5.19
CA PRO A 45 9.74 -9.28 -3.81
C PRO A 45 10.77 -8.16 -3.67
N GLN A 46 11.91 -8.26 -4.36
CA GLN A 46 12.96 -7.25 -4.32
C GLN A 46 12.50 -5.93 -4.92
N ILE A 47 11.85 -5.96 -6.08
CA ILE A 47 11.33 -4.76 -6.76
C ILE A 47 10.27 -4.09 -5.90
N SER A 48 9.36 -4.87 -5.32
CA SER A 48 8.30 -4.35 -4.45
C SER A 48 8.87 -3.65 -3.21
N ASP A 49 9.89 -4.26 -2.59
CA ASP A 49 10.53 -3.70 -1.40
C ASP A 49 11.35 -2.44 -1.74
N GLN A 50 12.07 -2.45 -2.85
CA GLN A 50 12.81 -1.27 -3.32
C GLN A 50 11.86 -0.10 -3.60
N TYR A 51 10.71 -0.37 -4.18
CA TYR A 51 9.70 0.65 -4.44
C TYR A 51 9.21 1.30 -3.14
N ALA A 52 8.84 0.49 -2.16
CA ALA A 52 8.37 0.99 -0.86
C ALA A 52 9.46 1.80 -0.16
N LYS A 53 10.68 1.29 -0.14
CA LYS A 53 11.83 1.96 0.50
C LYS A 53 12.27 3.24 -0.21
N GLY A 54 11.91 3.40 -1.48
CA GLY A 54 12.10 4.66 -2.19
C GLY A 54 11.29 5.80 -1.58
N PHE A 55 10.20 5.51 -0.87
CA PHE A 55 9.41 6.52 -0.17
C PHE A 55 9.93 6.75 1.25
N HIS A 56 10.25 5.67 1.97
CA HIS A 56 10.82 5.78 3.32
C HIS A 56 11.58 4.49 3.66
N PRO A 57 12.77 4.58 4.32
CA PRO A 57 13.58 3.40 4.61
C PRO A 57 12.90 2.34 5.48
N SER A 58 11.94 2.74 6.32
CA SER A 58 11.22 1.80 7.20
C SER A 58 10.02 1.13 6.55
N PHE A 59 9.64 1.55 5.34
CA PHE A 59 8.51 0.95 4.64
C PHE A 59 8.91 -0.42 4.07
N LEU A 60 7.95 -1.35 4.06
CA LEU A 60 8.14 -2.68 3.50
C LEU A 60 7.33 -2.84 2.24
N GLY A 61 7.92 -3.48 1.23
CA GLY A 61 7.22 -3.91 0.04
C GLY A 61 7.19 -5.43 -0.03
N LEU A 62 6.02 -5.99 -0.25
CA LEU A 62 5.78 -7.42 -0.30
C LEU A 62 5.04 -7.81 -1.57
N THR A 63 5.23 -9.05 -1.98
CA THR A 63 4.40 -9.71 -2.97
C THR A 63 4.49 -11.23 -2.74
N GLY A 64 3.83 -12.01 -3.56
CA GLY A 64 3.86 -13.45 -3.42
C GLY A 64 3.43 -14.13 -4.72
N SER A 65 3.15 -15.43 -4.68
CA SER A 65 2.61 -16.13 -5.83
C SER A 65 1.24 -15.55 -6.20
N PRO A 66 0.79 -15.73 -7.47
CA PRO A 66 -0.55 -15.29 -7.87
C PRO A 66 -1.65 -15.80 -6.94
N GLU A 67 -1.52 -17.04 -6.47
CA GLU A 67 -2.49 -17.67 -5.57
C GLU A 67 -2.49 -17.01 -4.20
N THR A 68 -1.31 -16.69 -3.65
CA THR A 68 -1.18 -15.99 -2.37
C THR A 68 -1.75 -14.60 -2.45
N ILE A 69 -1.46 -13.86 -3.51
CA ILE A 69 -2.01 -12.51 -3.71
C ILE A 69 -3.54 -12.57 -3.82
N GLN A 70 -4.08 -13.57 -4.49
CA GLN A 70 -5.53 -13.74 -4.59
C GLN A 70 -6.17 -13.98 -3.21
N GLU A 71 -5.54 -14.78 -2.36
CA GLU A 71 -6.04 -15.02 -1.00
C GLU A 71 -6.00 -13.75 -0.14
N VAL A 72 -4.89 -13.02 -0.18
CA VAL A 72 -4.73 -11.77 0.56
C VAL A 72 -5.77 -10.74 0.09
N ALA A 73 -5.93 -10.59 -1.21
CA ALA A 73 -6.90 -9.67 -1.78
C ALA A 73 -8.33 -10.03 -1.34
N ARG A 74 -8.67 -11.31 -1.34
CA ARG A 74 -9.98 -11.79 -0.89
C ARG A 74 -10.21 -11.47 0.58
N THR A 75 -9.19 -11.69 1.42
CA THR A 75 -9.28 -11.41 2.85
C THR A 75 -9.59 -9.95 3.14
N PHE A 76 -9.00 -9.02 2.37
CA PHE A 76 -9.24 -7.58 2.54
C PHE A 76 -10.37 -7.04 1.66
N GLY A 77 -10.97 -7.85 0.81
CA GLY A 77 -12.00 -7.38 -0.12
C GLY A 77 -11.43 -6.51 -1.24
N VAL A 78 -10.19 -6.75 -1.64
CA VAL A 78 -9.51 -5.99 -2.69
C VAL A 78 -9.83 -6.57 -4.05
N TYR A 79 -10.24 -5.69 -4.96
CA TYR A 79 -10.41 -6.01 -6.38
C TYR A 79 -9.14 -5.63 -7.14
N TYR A 80 -8.74 -6.48 -8.08
CA TYR A 80 -7.67 -6.15 -9.03
C TYR A 80 -7.86 -6.93 -10.32
N GLN A 81 -7.50 -6.30 -11.45
CA GLN A 81 -7.64 -6.90 -12.79
C GLN A 81 -6.70 -6.20 -13.77
N LYS A 82 -6.03 -6.99 -14.62
CA LYS A 82 -5.25 -6.45 -15.73
C LYS A 82 -6.16 -5.73 -16.72
N THR A 83 -5.73 -4.56 -17.18
CA THR A 83 -6.45 -3.77 -18.17
C THR A 83 -5.50 -3.28 -19.25
N GLN A 84 -6.03 -2.86 -20.39
CA GLN A 84 -5.26 -2.35 -21.52
C GLN A 84 -4.10 -3.28 -21.90
N TYR A 85 -4.37 -4.58 -21.87
CA TYR A 85 -3.37 -5.60 -22.17
C TYR A 85 -2.93 -5.52 -23.64
N ARG A 86 -1.62 -5.34 -23.88
CA ARG A 86 -1.03 -5.26 -25.21
C ARG A 86 0.08 -6.27 -25.44
N GLY A 87 0.33 -7.11 -24.47
CA GLY A 87 1.38 -8.12 -24.52
C GLY A 87 1.99 -8.35 -23.15
N PRO A 88 2.90 -9.34 -23.02
CA PRO A 88 3.58 -9.61 -21.75
C PRO A 88 4.31 -8.36 -21.25
N GLY A 89 4.02 -7.95 -20.02
CA GLY A 89 4.62 -6.75 -19.41
C GLY A 89 4.03 -5.43 -19.90
N GLU A 90 3.08 -5.44 -20.83
CA GLU A 90 2.48 -4.23 -21.41
C GLU A 90 0.99 -4.16 -21.04
N TYR A 91 0.71 -3.85 -19.79
CA TYR A 91 -0.66 -3.74 -19.28
C TYR A 91 -0.69 -2.84 -18.04
N LEU A 92 -1.89 -2.35 -17.73
CA LEU A 92 -2.19 -1.71 -16.46
C LEU A 92 -2.97 -2.66 -15.57
N VAL A 93 -3.04 -2.37 -14.27
CA VAL A 93 -3.83 -3.14 -13.32
C VAL A 93 -4.81 -2.21 -12.63
N ASP A 94 -6.10 -2.45 -12.82
CA ASP A 94 -7.13 -1.82 -12.01
C ASP A 94 -7.14 -2.50 -10.65
N HIS A 95 -7.20 -1.72 -9.58
CA HIS A 95 -7.21 -2.26 -8.24
C HIS A 95 -7.92 -1.32 -7.27
N THR A 96 -8.37 -1.89 -6.15
CA THR A 96 -8.87 -1.11 -5.04
C THR A 96 -7.77 -0.20 -4.52
N ALA A 97 -8.08 1.08 -4.35
CA ALA A 97 -7.11 2.11 -3.96
C ALA A 97 -7.23 2.52 -2.48
N THR A 98 -7.88 1.70 -1.67
CA THR A 98 -8.07 1.94 -0.24
C THR A 98 -6.82 1.53 0.53
N THR A 99 -6.46 2.33 1.53
CA THR A 99 -5.42 1.96 2.51
C THR A 99 -6.09 1.33 3.72
N PHE A 100 -5.63 0.16 4.10
CA PHE A 100 -6.19 -0.61 5.22
C PHE A 100 -5.31 -0.43 6.45
N VAL A 101 -5.94 -0.17 7.61
CA VAL A 101 -5.23 -0.09 8.89
C VAL A 101 -5.59 -1.31 9.72
N VAL A 102 -4.58 -2.08 10.09
CA VAL A 102 -4.72 -3.31 10.87
C VAL A 102 -4.03 -3.13 12.20
N LYS A 103 -4.71 -3.53 13.28
CA LYS A 103 -4.16 -3.51 14.63
C LYS A 103 -4.47 -4.85 15.30
N GLU A 104 -3.42 -5.52 15.79
CA GLU A 104 -3.56 -6.80 16.49
C GLU A 104 -4.32 -7.85 15.66
N GLY A 105 -4.06 -7.88 14.36
CA GLY A 105 -4.70 -8.82 13.44
C GLY A 105 -6.10 -8.44 12.99
N ASN A 106 -6.62 -7.30 13.42
CA ASN A 106 -7.97 -6.84 13.08
C ASN A 106 -7.93 -5.59 12.20
N LEU A 107 -8.78 -5.56 11.20
CA LEU A 107 -9.00 -4.37 10.39
C LEU A 107 -9.77 -3.35 11.23
N VAL A 108 -9.16 -2.20 11.50
CA VAL A 108 -9.74 -1.20 12.41
C VAL A 108 -10.12 0.09 11.70
N LEU A 109 -9.56 0.38 10.54
CA LEU A 109 -9.83 1.64 9.83
C LEU A 109 -9.50 1.51 8.36
N LEU A 110 -10.14 2.31 7.54
CA LEU A 110 -9.89 2.43 6.09
C LEU A 110 -9.65 3.89 5.75
N PHE A 111 -8.68 4.14 4.87
CA PHE A 111 -8.50 5.46 4.26
C PHE A 111 -8.78 5.36 2.77
N SER A 112 -9.75 6.15 2.28
CA SER A 112 -9.96 6.30 0.84
C SER A 112 -8.76 7.02 0.21
N PRO A 113 -8.60 6.96 -1.13
CA PRO A 113 -7.53 7.73 -1.80
C PRO A 113 -7.56 9.22 -1.49
N ASP A 114 -8.75 9.80 -1.34
CA ASP A 114 -8.89 11.21 -1.00
C ASP A 114 -8.52 11.49 0.45
N LYS A 115 -9.00 10.64 1.37
CA LYS A 115 -8.75 10.83 2.80
C LYS A 115 -7.28 10.66 3.15
N VAL A 116 -6.57 9.74 2.52
CA VAL A 116 -5.17 9.48 2.85
C VAL A 116 -4.28 10.70 2.58
N GLU A 117 -4.71 11.60 1.71
CA GLU A 117 -4.00 12.86 1.44
C GLU A 117 -4.24 13.93 2.50
N GLU A 118 -5.23 13.77 3.36
CA GLU A 118 -5.49 14.69 4.47
C GLU A 118 -4.56 14.34 5.65
N THR A 119 -3.32 14.77 5.55
CA THR A 119 -2.22 14.36 6.44
C THR A 119 -2.56 14.51 7.92
N GLU A 120 -3.12 15.67 8.32
CA GLU A 120 -3.43 15.92 9.74
C GLU A 120 -4.50 14.98 10.27
N LYS A 121 -5.52 14.66 9.46
CA LYS A 121 -6.57 13.73 9.84
C LYS A 121 -6.02 12.30 9.97
N VAL A 122 -5.17 11.90 9.03
CA VAL A 122 -4.54 10.57 9.07
C VAL A 122 -3.67 10.43 10.32
N VAL A 123 -2.85 11.43 10.62
CA VAL A 123 -2.02 11.45 11.83
C VAL A 123 -2.87 11.37 13.09
N GLY A 124 -3.94 12.15 13.17
CA GLY A 124 -4.86 12.14 14.30
C GLY A 124 -5.52 10.76 14.50
N ASP A 125 -5.98 10.15 13.41
CA ASP A 125 -6.60 8.83 13.46
C ASP A 125 -5.60 7.76 13.91
N LEU A 126 -4.36 7.80 13.41
CA LEU A 126 -3.32 6.86 13.81
C LEU A 126 -2.96 7.03 15.29
N ARG A 127 -2.83 8.26 15.76
CA ARG A 127 -2.55 8.52 17.19
C ARG A 127 -3.64 8.00 18.10
N ALA A 128 -4.89 8.07 17.67
CA ALA A 128 -6.02 7.53 18.44
C ALA A 128 -5.94 6.01 18.59
N LEU A 129 -5.26 5.31 17.67
CA LEU A 129 -5.10 3.85 17.69
C LEU A 129 -3.85 3.38 18.44
N LEU A 130 -2.90 4.27 18.68
CA LEU A 130 -1.62 3.93 19.33
C LEU A 130 -1.70 3.87 20.85
#